data_8cfbf50bd212eea43da67cb638e2f2d0
#
_entry.id   8cfbf50bd212eea43da67cb638e2f2d0
#
_cell.length_a   1.000
_cell.length_b   1.000
_cell.length_c   1.000
_cell.angle_alpha   90.00
_cell.angle_beta   90.00
_cell.angle_gamma   90.00
#
_symmetry.space_group_name_H-M   'P 1'
#
loop_
_entity.id
_entity.type
_entity.pdbx_description
1 polymer ?
#
loop_
_entity_poly.entity_id
_entity_poly.type
_entity_poly.pdbx_seq_one_letter_code
_entity_poly.pdbx_strand_id
1 'polypeptide(L)'
;MTSVTRLTAVYPGTFDPMTLGHQDLIARASRLFERLIVAVAVGHHKRTMFSIGERLDIARTLAAAYPNVEVLAFRGLLRDFVVDHGGKVVVRGLRAVSDFE
;
A
#
# COMPACT_ATOMS: atom_id res chain seq x y z
N MET A 1 5.37 -25.52 0.79
CA MET A 1 5.97 -24.35 1.40
C MET A 1 5.95 -23.16 0.44
N THR A 2 5.59 -22.04 0.94
CA THR A 2 5.48 -20.84 0.10
C THR A 2 6.82 -20.13 0.04
N SER A 3 7.25 -19.80 -1.16
CA SER A 3 8.44 -19.01 -1.36
C SER A 3 8.07 -17.56 -1.21
N VAL A 4 8.90 -16.83 -0.50
CA VAL A 4 8.74 -15.39 -0.39
C VAL A 4 9.83 -14.73 -1.21
N THR A 5 9.43 -13.80 -2.06
CA THR A 5 10.38 -13.03 -2.83
C THR A 5 11.12 -12.09 -1.89
N ARG A 6 12.45 -12.06 -2.00
CA ARG A 6 13.27 -11.18 -1.16
C ARG A 6 13.28 -9.77 -1.72
N LEU A 7 12.11 -9.28 -2.04
CA LEU A 7 11.96 -7.96 -2.62
C LEU A 7 11.06 -7.12 -1.73
N THR A 8 11.26 -5.82 -1.83
CA THR A 8 10.36 -4.86 -1.22
C THR A 8 9.38 -4.43 -2.27
N ALA A 9 8.09 -4.53 -1.94
CA ALA A 9 7.03 -4.05 -2.80
C ALA A 9 6.39 -2.82 -2.19
N VAL A 10 5.85 -1.95 -3.03
CA VAL A 10 5.16 -0.74 -2.60
C VAL A 10 3.74 -0.79 -3.12
N TYR A 11 2.79 -0.58 -2.24
CA TYR A 11 1.38 -0.53 -2.58
C TYR A 11 0.88 0.90 -2.36
N PRO A 12 0.81 1.70 -3.42
CA PRO A 12 0.43 3.11 -3.27
C PRO A 12 -1.06 3.31 -3.40
N GLY A 13 -1.55 4.35 -2.77
CA GLY A 13 -2.95 4.73 -2.91
C GLY A 13 -3.28 5.91 -2.02
N THR A 14 -4.49 6.41 -2.19
CA THR A 14 -4.99 7.48 -1.34
C THR A 14 -5.53 6.93 -0.03
N PHE A 15 -6.18 5.77 -0.09
CA PHE A 15 -6.74 5.08 1.08
C PHE A 15 -7.60 6.01 1.93
N ASP A 16 -8.71 6.44 1.38
CA ASP A 16 -9.54 7.50 1.97
C ASP A 16 -10.98 7.04 2.17
N PRO A 17 -11.23 6.14 3.10
CA PRO A 17 -10.27 5.38 3.90
C PRO A 17 -9.90 4.06 3.24
N MET A 18 -9.01 3.32 3.88
CA MET A 18 -8.70 1.96 3.47
C MET A 18 -9.93 1.09 3.63
N THR A 19 -10.18 0.26 2.63
CA THR A 19 -11.36 -0.62 2.61
C THR A 19 -10.95 -2.06 2.83
N LEU A 20 -11.96 -2.94 2.94
CA LEU A 20 -11.71 -4.37 3.05
C LEU A 20 -10.99 -4.91 1.81
N GLY A 21 -11.28 -4.33 0.65
CA GLY A 21 -10.57 -4.72 -0.57
C GLY A 21 -9.09 -4.40 -0.51
N HIS A 22 -8.77 -3.23 0.00
CA HIS A 22 -7.37 -2.85 0.21
C HIS A 22 -6.72 -3.79 1.21
N GLN A 23 -7.41 -4.09 2.29
CA GLN A 23 -6.86 -4.95 3.32
C GLN A 23 -6.62 -6.36 2.79
N ASP A 24 -7.51 -6.86 1.98
CA ASP A 24 -7.36 -8.18 1.36
C ASP A 24 -6.11 -8.22 0.49
N LEU A 25 -5.89 -7.18 -0.29
CA LEU A 25 -4.72 -7.11 -1.14
C LEU A 25 -3.45 -7.06 -0.30
N ILE A 26 -3.46 -6.31 0.79
CA ILE A 26 -2.33 -6.24 1.70
C ILE A 26 -2.02 -7.62 2.27
N ALA A 27 -3.06 -8.34 2.67
CA ALA A 27 -2.87 -9.68 3.22
C ALA A 27 -2.20 -10.61 2.21
N ARG A 28 -2.64 -10.55 0.96
CA ARG A 28 -2.07 -11.39 -0.08
C ARG A 28 -0.64 -10.98 -0.40
N ALA A 29 -0.41 -9.69 -0.59
CA ALA A 29 0.91 -9.20 -0.96
C ALA A 29 1.92 -9.43 0.16
N SER A 30 1.48 -9.35 1.40
CA SER A 30 2.38 -9.56 2.54
C SER A 30 2.99 -10.96 2.54
N ARG A 31 2.32 -11.91 1.92
CA ARG A 31 2.84 -13.28 1.83
C ARG A 31 3.78 -13.49 0.67
N LEU A 32 3.80 -12.57 -0.27
CA LEU A 32 4.60 -12.72 -1.49
C LEU A 32 5.93 -12.00 -1.43
N PHE A 33 6.03 -10.98 -0.60
CA PHE A 33 7.21 -10.14 -0.56
C PHE A 33 7.80 -10.11 0.84
N GLU A 34 9.08 -9.92 0.91
CA GLU A 34 9.76 -9.84 2.19
C GLU A 34 9.25 -8.63 2.98
N ARG A 35 9.01 -7.54 2.28
CA ARG A 35 8.56 -6.31 2.88
C ARG A 35 7.54 -5.65 1.97
N LEU A 36 6.47 -5.17 2.55
CA LEU A 36 5.46 -4.42 1.81
C LEU A 36 5.29 -3.06 2.45
N ILE A 37 5.44 -2.02 1.65
CA ILE A 37 5.22 -0.65 2.12
C ILE A 37 3.91 -0.16 1.54
N VAL A 38 2.96 0.15 2.40
CA VAL A 38 1.72 0.79 1.99
C VAL A 38 1.99 2.28 1.97
N ALA A 39 2.00 2.86 0.80
CA ALA A 39 2.38 4.26 0.61
C ALA A 39 1.12 5.11 0.45
N VAL A 40 0.80 5.88 1.48
CA VAL A 40 -0.41 6.68 1.51
C VAL A 40 -0.11 8.06 0.93
N ALA A 41 -0.76 8.38 -0.18
CA ALA A 41 -0.48 9.63 -0.89
C ALA A 41 -1.06 10.82 -0.14
N VAL A 42 -0.22 11.83 0.07
CA VAL A 42 -0.68 13.10 0.60
C VAL A 42 -1.16 13.90 -0.61
N GLY A 43 -2.45 13.90 -0.86
CA GLY A 43 -2.99 14.55 -2.04
C GLY A 43 -2.69 16.02 -2.07
N HIS A 44 -2.40 16.56 -3.25
CA HIS A 44 -2.15 17.98 -3.42
C HIS A 44 -3.40 18.74 -3.81
N HIS A 45 -4.19 18.12 -4.66
CA HIS A 45 -5.31 18.82 -5.28
C HIS A 45 -6.64 18.22 -4.93
N LYS A 46 -6.65 17.04 -4.38
CA LYS A 46 -7.90 16.36 -4.08
C LYS A 46 -8.31 16.63 -2.67
N ARG A 47 -9.60 16.84 -2.52
CA ARG A 47 -10.17 16.85 -1.19
C ARG A 47 -10.35 15.41 -0.75
N THR A 48 -9.84 15.08 0.40
CA THR A 48 -10.04 13.76 0.95
C THR A 48 -11.10 13.83 2.04
N MET A 49 -11.75 12.70 2.29
CA MET A 49 -12.73 12.62 3.38
C MET A 49 -12.03 12.66 4.72
N PHE A 50 -10.86 12.06 4.78
CA PHE A 50 -10.08 12.01 6.01
C PHE A 50 -8.74 12.70 5.82
N SER A 51 -8.24 13.27 6.90
CA SER A 51 -6.90 13.87 6.88
C SER A 51 -5.85 12.80 6.68
N ILE A 52 -4.63 13.22 6.32
CA ILE A 52 -3.56 12.26 6.16
C ILE A 52 -3.29 11.51 7.47
N GLY A 53 -3.37 12.19 8.61
CA GLY A 53 -3.18 11.54 9.90
C GLY A 53 -4.23 10.47 10.16
N GLU A 54 -5.48 10.77 9.86
CA GLU A 54 -6.55 9.80 10.04
C GLU A 54 -6.38 8.62 9.10
N ARG A 55 -6.01 8.88 7.86
CA ARG A 55 -5.82 7.81 6.88
C ARG A 55 -4.67 6.90 7.27
N LEU A 56 -3.59 7.48 7.78
CA LEU A 56 -2.46 6.69 8.26
C LEU A 56 -2.86 5.84 9.47
N ASP A 57 -3.60 6.41 10.39
CA ASP A 57 -4.01 5.66 11.58
C ASP A 57 -4.89 4.47 11.23
N ILE A 58 -5.84 4.69 10.32
CA ILE A 58 -6.71 3.60 9.89
C ILE A 58 -5.90 2.52 9.20
N ALA A 59 -5.02 2.92 8.28
CA ALA A 59 -4.21 1.96 7.55
C ALA A 59 -3.29 1.17 8.49
N ARG A 60 -2.68 1.84 9.45
CA ARG A 60 -1.80 1.18 10.41
C ARG A 60 -2.55 0.19 11.29
N THR A 61 -3.76 0.56 11.68
CA THR A 61 -4.58 -0.34 12.48
C THR A 61 -4.90 -1.60 11.69
N LEU A 62 -5.30 -1.44 10.44
CA LEU A 62 -5.66 -2.59 9.62
C LEU A 62 -4.45 -3.43 9.20
N ALA A 63 -3.29 -2.82 9.11
CA ALA A 63 -2.07 -3.52 8.71
C ALA A 63 -1.33 -4.13 9.90
N ALA A 64 -1.77 -3.87 11.11
CA ALA A 64 -1.04 -4.30 12.30
C ALA A 64 -0.89 -5.81 12.41
N ALA A 65 -1.76 -6.56 11.75
CA ALA A 65 -1.70 -8.02 11.78
C ALA A 65 -0.55 -8.58 10.94
N TYR A 66 0.09 -7.74 10.12
CA TYR A 66 1.10 -8.21 9.17
C TYR A 66 2.45 -7.58 9.53
N PRO A 67 3.34 -8.34 10.17
CA PRO A 67 4.58 -7.76 10.71
C PRO A 67 5.54 -7.22 9.66
N ASN A 68 5.44 -7.68 8.42
CA ASN A 68 6.31 -7.19 7.35
C ASN A 68 5.69 -6.06 6.54
N VAL A 69 4.57 -5.50 7.02
CA VAL A 69 3.90 -4.39 6.34
C VAL A 69 4.16 -3.10 7.11
N GLU A 70 4.57 -2.10 6.37
CA GLU A 70 4.87 -0.78 6.89
C GLU A 70 3.96 0.23 6.20
N VAL A 71 3.43 1.19 6.93
CA VAL A 71 2.54 2.21 6.37
C VAL A 71 3.23 3.56 6.49
N LEU A 72 3.46 4.19 5.35
CA LEU A 72 4.15 5.47 5.29
C LEU A 72 3.38 6.43 4.39
N ALA A 73 3.48 7.72 4.71
CA ALA A 73 2.94 8.75 3.83
C ALA A 73 4.00 9.15 2.81
N PHE A 74 3.57 9.59 1.62
CA PHE A 74 4.52 10.12 0.66
C PHE A 74 3.97 11.33 -0.05
N ARG A 75 4.87 12.19 -0.47
CA ARG A 75 4.59 13.37 -1.28
C ARG A 75 5.43 13.27 -2.53
N GLY A 76 5.00 13.98 -3.57
CA GLY A 76 5.78 14.02 -4.79
C GLY A 76 5.60 12.78 -5.65
N LEU A 77 6.64 12.42 -6.37
CA LEU A 77 6.55 11.34 -7.34
C LEU A 77 6.64 9.99 -6.66
N LEU A 78 5.74 9.12 -7.04
CA LEU A 78 5.76 7.74 -6.52
C LEU A 78 7.09 7.06 -6.85
N ARG A 79 7.62 7.30 -8.05
CA ARG A 79 8.88 6.67 -8.44
C ARG A 79 10.00 7.00 -7.49
N ASP A 80 10.08 8.26 -7.08
CA ASP A 80 11.14 8.67 -6.15
C ASP A 80 10.98 7.97 -4.80
N PHE A 81 9.75 7.89 -4.32
CA PHE A 81 9.49 7.20 -3.08
C PHE A 81 9.90 5.74 -3.17
N VAL A 82 9.52 5.09 -4.27
CA VAL A 82 9.84 3.67 -4.46
C VAL A 82 11.35 3.45 -4.45
N VAL A 83 12.07 4.27 -5.20
CA VAL A 83 13.53 4.15 -5.27
C VAL A 83 14.16 4.42 -3.92
N ASP A 84 13.71 5.46 -3.24
CA ASP A 84 14.28 5.84 -1.95
C ASP A 84 14.11 4.76 -0.89
N HIS A 85 13.07 3.95 -1.01
CA HIS A 85 12.79 2.90 -0.03
C HIS A 85 13.21 1.52 -0.51
N GLY A 86 13.95 1.45 -1.61
CA GLY A 86 14.44 0.17 -2.09
C GLY A 86 13.38 -0.72 -2.69
N GLY A 87 12.26 -0.14 -3.11
CA GLY A 87 11.18 -0.90 -3.71
C GLY A 87 11.56 -1.39 -5.10
N LYS A 88 11.13 -2.60 -5.41
CA LYS A 88 11.39 -3.20 -6.72
C LYS A 88 10.09 -3.51 -7.46
N VAL A 89 8.98 -3.56 -6.75
CA VAL A 89 7.70 -3.93 -7.31
C VAL A 89 6.66 -2.92 -6.83
N VAL A 90 5.78 -2.50 -7.72
CA VAL A 90 4.63 -1.69 -7.36
C VAL A 90 3.40 -2.57 -7.49
N VAL A 91 2.68 -2.71 -6.39
CA VAL A 91 1.47 -3.51 -6.36
C VAL A 91 0.30 -2.58 -6.68
N ARG A 92 -0.58 -3.04 -7.54
CA ARG A 92 -1.76 -2.28 -7.88
C ARG A 92 -2.99 -3.06 -7.50
N GLY A 93 -3.96 -2.34 -6.96
CA GLY A 93 -5.20 -2.95 -6.56
C GLY A 93 -6.15 -3.04 -7.73
N LEU A 94 -5.95 -4.02 -8.56
CA LEU A 94 -6.91 -4.29 -9.62
C LEU A 94 -8.07 -5.03 -9.01
N ARG A 95 -9.24 -4.61 -9.38
CA ARG A 95 -10.43 -5.32 -8.94
C ARG A 95 -10.50 -6.62 -9.69
N ALA A 96 -11.62 -7.23 -9.70
CA ALA A 96 -11.76 -8.53 -10.30
C ALA A 96 -11.20 -8.58 -11.71
N VAL A 97 -10.96 -9.79 -12.18
CA VAL A 97 -10.51 -10.02 -13.55
C VAL A 97 -11.41 -9.34 -14.56
N SER A 98 -12.67 -9.17 -14.22
CA SER A 98 -13.61 -8.48 -15.09
C SER A 98 -13.13 -7.08 -15.48
N ASP A 99 -12.23 -6.50 -14.72
CA ASP A 99 -11.69 -5.19 -15.05
C ASP A 99 -10.89 -5.20 -16.33
N PHE A 100 -10.52 -6.35 -16.81
CA PHE A 100 -9.74 -6.47 -18.03
C PHE A 100 -10.60 -6.75 -19.25
N GLU A 101 -11.86 -6.99 -19.05
CA GLU A 101 -12.75 -7.25 -20.16
C GLU A 101 -13.18 -5.96 -20.85
#